data_b19cb893d50395b31ba16346f7e75e08
#
_entry.id   b19cb893d50395b31ba16346f7e75e08
#
_cell.length_a   1.000
_cell.length_b   1.000
_cell.length_c   1.000
_cell.angle_alpha   90.00
_cell.angle_beta   90.00
_cell.angle_gamma   90.00
#
_symmetry.space_group_name_H-M   'P 1'
#
loop_
_entity.id
_entity.type
_entity.pdbx_description
1 polymer ?
#
loop_
_entity_poly.entity_id
_entity_poly.type
_entity_poly.pdbx_seq_one_letter_code
_entity_poly.pdbx_strand_id
1 'polypeptide(L)'
;MDYLGVVVDSLRLSFSLPSAKVDSIIALCKAVLVSSKVKLRDLAQLMGNFSWSISSVPFAQGHFRKLQHFYLSHSHGDLNVSVSLSHGAKSDLEWWVNHLQQSNGKSFFPDQPDLVIYSDASFHGWRAVCDQTQTRGPWTIEDQSRHINELELLGAFFALQVFTAASHDI
;
A
#
# COMPACT_ATOMS: atom_id res chain seq x y z
N MET A 1 -22.42 -12.38 -7.22
CA MET A 1 -23.38 -11.34 -7.64
C MET A 1 -22.58 -10.08 -7.94
N ASP A 2 -22.78 -9.49 -9.12
CA ASP A 2 -22.12 -8.23 -9.46
C ASP A 2 -22.91 -7.05 -8.90
N TYR A 3 -22.25 -6.22 -8.14
CA TYR A 3 -22.85 -5.04 -7.52
C TYR A 3 -21.90 -3.84 -7.64
N LEU A 4 -22.36 -2.79 -8.31
CA LEU A 4 -21.56 -1.55 -8.54
C LEU A 4 -20.15 -1.81 -9.07
N GLY A 5 -19.99 -2.82 -9.94
CA GLY A 5 -18.73 -3.19 -10.55
C GLY A 5 -17.79 -4.03 -9.67
N VAL A 6 -18.27 -4.53 -8.53
CA VAL A 6 -17.56 -5.45 -7.64
C VAL A 6 -18.34 -6.76 -7.58
N VAL A 7 -17.65 -7.88 -7.57
CA VAL A 7 -18.25 -9.20 -7.34
C VAL A 7 -18.37 -9.44 -5.85
N VAL A 8 -19.60 -9.61 -5.38
CA VAL A 8 -19.91 -9.98 -3.99
C VAL A 8 -20.11 -11.49 -3.93
N ASP A 9 -19.24 -12.18 -3.22
CA ASP A 9 -19.33 -13.63 -2.97
C ASP A 9 -19.83 -13.87 -1.54
N SER A 10 -21.11 -14.25 -1.42
CA SER A 10 -21.73 -14.53 -0.12
C SER A 10 -21.32 -15.87 0.48
N LEU A 11 -20.73 -16.78 -0.31
CA LEU A 11 -20.24 -18.07 0.18
C LEU A 11 -18.85 -17.93 0.78
N ARG A 12 -17.98 -17.14 0.08
CA ARG A 12 -16.62 -16.84 0.55
C ARG A 12 -16.56 -15.62 1.45
N LEU A 13 -17.67 -14.90 1.57
CA LEU A 13 -17.77 -13.64 2.34
C LEU A 13 -16.68 -12.64 1.94
N SER A 14 -16.58 -12.39 0.62
CA SER A 14 -15.51 -11.56 0.08
C SER A 14 -16.00 -10.66 -1.06
N PHE A 15 -15.28 -9.54 -1.24
CA PHE A 15 -15.35 -8.68 -2.41
C PHE A 15 -14.20 -8.97 -3.36
N SER A 16 -14.48 -9.03 -4.67
CA SER A 16 -13.44 -9.15 -5.69
C SER A 16 -13.76 -8.29 -6.92
N LEU A 17 -12.73 -7.97 -7.69
CA LEU A 17 -12.89 -7.34 -9.00
C LEU A 17 -13.37 -8.39 -10.01
N PRO A 18 -14.27 -8.03 -10.95
CA PRO A 18 -14.57 -8.88 -12.10
C PRO A 18 -13.30 -9.20 -12.90
N SER A 19 -13.21 -10.42 -13.46
CA SER A 19 -12.03 -10.85 -14.21
C SER A 19 -11.67 -9.91 -15.36
N ALA A 20 -12.65 -9.44 -16.12
CA ALA A 20 -12.45 -8.47 -17.20
C ALA A 20 -11.81 -7.16 -16.70
N LYS A 21 -12.12 -6.74 -15.47
CA LYS A 21 -11.53 -5.54 -14.86
C LYS A 21 -10.09 -5.79 -14.44
N VAL A 22 -9.79 -6.96 -13.86
CA VAL A 22 -8.42 -7.39 -13.54
C VAL A 22 -7.56 -7.38 -14.80
N ASP A 23 -8.02 -8.02 -15.88
CA ASP A 23 -7.31 -8.10 -17.15
C ASP A 23 -7.06 -6.72 -17.75
N SER A 24 -8.06 -5.82 -17.68
CA SER A 24 -7.95 -4.45 -18.15
C SER A 24 -6.89 -3.65 -17.38
N ILE A 25 -6.85 -3.77 -16.05
CA ILE A 25 -5.86 -3.10 -15.21
C ILE A 25 -4.45 -3.62 -15.54
N ILE A 26 -4.28 -4.93 -15.64
CA ILE A 26 -2.99 -5.55 -15.98
C ILE A 26 -2.53 -5.08 -17.37
N ALA A 27 -3.42 -5.07 -18.35
CA ALA A 27 -3.09 -4.62 -19.71
C ALA A 27 -2.65 -3.15 -19.74
N LEU A 28 -3.33 -2.26 -19.01
CA LEU A 28 -2.94 -0.84 -18.89
C LEU A 28 -1.57 -0.69 -18.21
N CYS A 29 -1.31 -1.42 -17.12
CA CYS A 29 0.00 -1.39 -16.46
C CYS A 29 1.12 -1.84 -17.40
N LYS A 30 0.91 -2.94 -18.14
CA LYS A 30 1.90 -3.44 -19.12
C LYS A 30 2.17 -2.43 -20.22
N ALA A 31 1.12 -1.79 -20.77
CA ALA A 31 1.27 -0.78 -21.82
C ALA A 31 2.10 0.43 -21.33
N VAL A 32 1.87 0.86 -20.10
CA VAL A 32 2.61 1.97 -19.48
C VAL A 32 4.06 1.57 -19.18
N LEU A 33 4.33 0.35 -18.73
CA LEU A 33 5.70 -0.14 -18.44
C LEU A 33 6.60 -0.25 -19.68
N VAL A 34 6.02 -0.61 -20.83
CA VAL A 34 6.76 -0.74 -22.09
C VAL A 34 7.07 0.63 -22.71
N SER A 35 6.28 1.64 -22.39
CA SER A 35 6.42 2.98 -22.97
C SER A 35 7.60 3.75 -22.37
N SER A 36 8.44 4.34 -23.21
CA SER A 36 9.55 5.21 -22.77
C SER A 36 9.04 6.51 -22.13
N LYS A 37 7.90 7.01 -22.62
CA LYS A 37 7.19 8.18 -22.10
C LYS A 37 5.71 7.90 -22.02
N VAL A 38 5.08 8.33 -20.94
CA VAL A 38 3.68 8.10 -20.62
C VAL A 38 2.99 9.42 -20.36
N LYS A 39 1.77 9.60 -20.86
CA LYS A 39 0.97 10.79 -20.57
C LYS A 39 0.47 10.75 -19.14
N LEU A 40 0.41 11.91 -18.49
CA LEU A 40 -0.16 12.03 -17.14
C LEU A 40 -1.62 11.57 -17.08
N ARG A 41 -2.37 11.72 -18.18
CA ARG A 41 -3.76 11.21 -18.29
C ARG A 41 -3.82 9.69 -18.10
N ASP A 42 -2.89 8.94 -18.66
CA ASP A 42 -2.86 7.47 -18.55
C ASP A 42 -2.54 7.05 -17.12
N LEU A 43 -1.65 7.80 -16.46
CA LEU A 43 -1.35 7.59 -15.03
C LEU A 43 -2.55 7.95 -14.15
N ALA A 44 -3.28 9.04 -14.46
CA ALA A 44 -4.51 9.41 -13.74
C ALA A 44 -5.57 8.31 -13.86
N GLN A 45 -5.73 7.70 -15.03
CA GLN A 45 -6.63 6.58 -15.25
C GLN A 45 -6.24 5.36 -14.41
N LEU A 46 -4.96 5.02 -14.37
CA LEU A 46 -4.44 3.94 -13.51
C LEU A 46 -4.69 4.23 -12.03
N MET A 47 -4.40 5.46 -11.57
CA MET A 47 -4.65 5.87 -10.20
C MET A 47 -6.13 5.73 -9.81
N GLY A 48 -7.05 6.09 -10.70
CA GLY A 48 -8.49 5.88 -10.52
C GLY A 48 -8.84 4.39 -10.38
N ASN A 49 -8.28 3.53 -11.24
CA ASN A 49 -8.47 2.08 -11.15
C ASN A 49 -7.93 1.50 -9.84
N PHE A 50 -6.73 1.91 -9.41
CA PHE A 50 -6.12 1.43 -8.16
C PHE A 50 -6.90 1.89 -6.93
N SER A 51 -7.33 3.16 -6.90
CA SER A 51 -8.17 3.69 -5.82
C SER A 51 -9.49 2.93 -5.70
N TRP A 52 -10.11 2.60 -6.83
CA TRP A 52 -11.33 1.82 -6.86
C TRP A 52 -11.11 0.37 -6.41
N SER A 53 -9.94 -0.20 -6.68
CA SER A 53 -9.58 -1.58 -6.31
C SER A 53 -9.37 -1.79 -4.80
N ILE A 54 -9.28 -0.72 -4.00
CA ILE A 54 -9.04 -0.79 -2.53
C ILE A 54 -10.11 -1.62 -1.82
N SER A 55 -11.35 -1.59 -2.32
CA SER A 55 -12.45 -2.36 -1.75
C SER A 55 -12.29 -3.88 -1.90
N SER A 56 -11.52 -4.32 -2.90
CA SER A 56 -11.45 -5.72 -3.34
C SER A 56 -10.05 -6.32 -3.29
N VAL A 57 -9.01 -5.49 -3.13
CA VAL A 57 -7.61 -5.93 -3.07
C VAL A 57 -7.03 -5.51 -1.72
N PRO A 58 -6.65 -6.49 -0.87
CA PRO A 58 -6.01 -6.20 0.41
C PRO A 58 -4.73 -5.39 0.22
N PHE A 59 -4.50 -4.40 1.09
CA PHE A 59 -3.31 -3.55 1.10
C PHE A 59 -3.02 -2.78 -0.20
N ALA A 60 -3.98 -2.73 -1.13
CA ALA A 60 -3.84 -2.05 -2.43
C ALA A 60 -3.19 -0.66 -2.33
N GLN A 61 -3.55 0.12 -1.29
CA GLN A 61 -3.01 1.46 -1.09
C GLN A 61 -1.48 1.50 -0.97
N GLY A 62 -0.86 0.48 -0.37
CA GLY A 62 0.60 0.39 -0.24
C GLY A 62 1.32 0.24 -1.58
N HIS A 63 0.63 -0.37 -2.56
CA HIS A 63 1.20 -0.76 -3.84
C HIS A 63 1.02 0.24 -4.98
N PHE A 64 0.64 1.49 -4.69
CA PHE A 64 0.67 2.57 -5.68
C PHE A 64 1.09 3.93 -5.09
N ARG A 65 1.68 3.96 -3.88
CA ARG A 65 2.11 5.21 -3.23
C ARG A 65 3.25 5.90 -3.95
N LYS A 66 4.22 5.14 -4.47
CA LYS A 66 5.35 5.70 -5.23
C LYS A 66 4.89 6.28 -6.56
N LEU A 67 3.97 5.57 -7.24
CA LEU A 67 3.33 6.07 -8.45
C LEU A 67 2.48 7.32 -8.16
N GLN A 68 1.73 7.34 -7.07
CA GLN A 68 0.93 8.49 -6.64
C GLN A 68 1.82 9.72 -6.38
N HIS A 69 2.89 9.55 -5.63
CA HIS A 69 3.84 10.62 -5.35
C HIS A 69 4.48 11.14 -6.66
N PHE A 70 4.88 10.22 -7.54
CA PHE A 70 5.41 10.57 -8.85
C PHE A 70 4.40 11.36 -9.68
N TYR A 71 3.15 10.92 -9.76
CA TYR A 71 2.08 11.61 -10.47
C TYR A 71 1.85 13.02 -9.92
N LEU A 72 1.72 13.17 -8.62
CA LEU A 72 1.49 14.46 -7.96
C LEU A 72 2.64 15.44 -8.18
N SER A 73 3.90 14.98 -8.19
CA SER A 73 5.06 15.83 -8.42
C SER A 73 5.16 16.37 -9.87
N HIS A 74 4.45 15.76 -10.82
CA HIS A 74 4.44 16.17 -12.23
C HIS A 74 3.10 16.79 -12.69
N SER A 75 2.05 16.68 -11.88
CA SER A 75 0.68 17.10 -12.22
C SER A 75 0.47 18.58 -11.92
N HIS A 76 0.84 19.44 -12.86
CA HIS A 76 0.69 20.91 -12.75
C HIS A 76 -0.41 21.47 -13.64
N GLY A 77 -1.48 20.68 -13.92
CA GLY A 77 -2.68 21.11 -14.63
C GLY A 77 -2.84 20.58 -16.06
N ASP A 78 -1.76 20.27 -16.80
CA ASP A 78 -1.86 19.65 -18.12
C ASP A 78 -1.64 18.14 -18.09
N LEU A 79 -2.72 17.39 -18.30
CA LEU A 79 -2.69 15.93 -18.34
C LEU A 79 -2.10 15.34 -19.64
N ASN A 80 -1.84 16.16 -20.66
CA ASN A 80 -1.25 15.69 -21.91
C ASN A 80 0.28 15.68 -21.89
N VAL A 81 0.90 16.22 -20.84
CA VAL A 81 2.34 16.15 -20.64
C VAL A 81 2.79 14.69 -20.59
N SER A 82 3.88 14.39 -21.28
CA SER A 82 4.50 13.07 -21.27
C SER A 82 5.72 13.05 -20.37
N VAL A 83 5.77 12.09 -19.46
CA VAL A 83 6.83 11.92 -18.45
C VAL A 83 7.49 10.56 -18.56
N SER A 84 8.76 10.45 -18.14
CA SER A 84 9.44 9.18 -17.99
C SER A 84 9.29 8.68 -16.56
N LEU A 85 8.82 7.44 -16.38
CA LEU A 85 8.54 6.88 -15.05
C LEU A 85 9.83 6.74 -14.23
N SER A 86 9.73 7.08 -12.95
CA SER A 86 10.76 6.76 -11.97
C SER A 86 10.81 5.25 -11.70
N HIS A 87 11.94 4.78 -11.15
CA HIS A 87 12.08 3.37 -10.76
C HIS A 87 11.00 2.93 -9.74
N GLY A 88 10.71 3.77 -8.75
CA GLY A 88 9.67 3.49 -7.77
C GLY A 88 8.27 3.38 -8.37
N ALA A 89 7.92 4.27 -9.32
CA ALA A 89 6.64 4.19 -10.02
C ALA A 89 6.52 2.91 -10.87
N LYS A 90 7.61 2.47 -11.52
CA LYS A 90 7.64 1.19 -12.25
C LYS A 90 7.46 0.01 -11.33
N SER A 91 8.14 -0.01 -10.18
CA SER A 91 8.01 -1.08 -9.17
C SER A 91 6.57 -1.25 -8.68
N ASP A 92 5.84 -0.15 -8.48
CA ASP A 92 4.42 -0.23 -8.12
C ASP A 92 3.61 -0.89 -9.25
N LEU A 93 3.80 -0.47 -10.52
CA LEU A 93 3.10 -1.06 -11.67
C LEU A 93 3.43 -2.54 -11.86
N GLU A 94 4.69 -2.94 -11.66
CA GLU A 94 5.13 -4.33 -11.73
C GLU A 94 4.44 -5.20 -10.66
N TRP A 95 4.23 -4.64 -9.46
CA TRP A 95 3.45 -5.34 -8.45
C TRP A 95 2.03 -5.64 -8.93
N TRP A 96 1.33 -4.65 -9.51
CA TRP A 96 -0.02 -4.83 -10.03
C TRP A 96 -0.07 -5.87 -11.17
N VAL A 97 0.92 -5.89 -12.05
CA VAL A 97 1.00 -6.89 -13.12
C VAL A 97 1.16 -8.31 -12.59
N ASN A 98 2.00 -8.47 -11.56
CA ASN A 98 2.41 -9.79 -11.10
C ASN A 98 1.49 -10.37 -10.00
N HIS A 99 0.82 -9.53 -9.22
CA HIS A 99 0.12 -9.96 -8.02
C HIS A 99 -1.39 -9.70 -8.02
N LEU A 100 -1.91 -8.78 -8.87
CA LEU A 100 -3.32 -8.40 -8.83
C LEU A 100 -4.26 -9.61 -8.90
N GLN A 101 -4.00 -10.57 -9.79
CA GLN A 101 -4.87 -11.72 -9.98
C GLN A 101 -4.94 -12.61 -8.73
N GLN A 102 -3.82 -12.78 -8.03
CA GLN A 102 -3.75 -13.61 -6.82
C GLN A 102 -4.29 -12.87 -5.59
N SER A 103 -4.10 -11.55 -5.54
CA SER A 103 -4.53 -10.69 -4.44
C SER A 103 -5.98 -10.21 -4.59
N ASN A 104 -6.68 -10.61 -5.66
CA ASN A 104 -8.06 -10.20 -5.93
C ASN A 104 -9.04 -10.98 -5.09
N GLY A 105 -9.41 -10.43 -3.96
CA GLY A 105 -10.37 -11.01 -3.02
C GLY A 105 -10.11 -10.49 -1.61
N LYS A 106 -11.00 -9.63 -1.11
CA LYS A 106 -10.93 -9.08 0.24
C LYS A 106 -12.07 -9.60 1.07
N SER A 107 -11.77 -10.21 2.21
CA SER A 107 -12.77 -10.69 3.15
C SER A 107 -13.67 -9.56 3.65
N PHE A 108 -14.94 -9.85 3.92
CA PHE A 108 -15.87 -8.93 4.61
C PHE A 108 -15.43 -8.70 6.05
N PHE A 109 -14.86 -9.73 6.64
CA PHE A 109 -14.41 -9.68 8.03
C PHE A 109 -12.90 -9.48 8.06
N PRO A 110 -12.40 -8.67 8.98
CA PRO A 110 -10.98 -8.58 9.22
C PRO A 110 -10.45 -9.95 9.69
N ASP A 111 -9.27 -10.30 9.23
CA ASP A 111 -8.58 -11.48 9.76
C ASP A 111 -8.33 -11.27 11.26
N GLN A 112 -8.36 -12.37 12.02
CA GLN A 112 -7.94 -12.33 13.42
C GLN A 112 -6.43 -12.06 13.43
N PRO A 113 -5.98 -11.01 14.12
CA PRO A 113 -4.55 -10.72 14.17
C PRO A 113 -3.84 -11.79 15.00
N ASP A 114 -2.73 -12.31 14.49
CA ASP A 114 -1.84 -13.21 15.24
C ASP A 114 -1.12 -12.48 16.37
N LEU A 115 -0.91 -11.17 16.21
CA LEU A 115 -0.16 -10.34 17.12
C LEU A 115 -0.79 -8.95 17.22
N VAL A 116 -1.03 -8.47 18.44
CA VAL A 116 -1.51 -7.12 18.69
C VAL A 116 -0.43 -6.32 19.41
N ILE A 117 0.10 -5.32 18.74
CA ILE A 117 1.14 -4.45 19.27
C ILE A 117 0.58 -3.04 19.46
N TYR A 118 0.74 -2.50 20.65
CA TYR A 118 0.48 -1.09 20.95
C TYR A 118 1.79 -0.34 20.98
N SER A 119 1.89 0.75 20.25
CA SER A 119 3.08 1.62 20.25
C SER A 119 2.69 3.07 20.42
N ASP A 120 3.58 3.82 21.04
CA ASP A 120 3.45 5.25 21.26
C ASP A 120 4.83 5.91 21.14
N ALA A 121 4.85 7.18 20.74
CA ALA A 121 6.07 7.94 20.57
C ALA A 121 5.95 9.35 21.19
N SER A 122 7.06 9.85 21.67
CA SER A 122 7.24 11.21 22.12
C SER A 122 8.50 11.79 21.46
N PHE A 123 8.81 13.07 21.67
CA PHE A 123 10.08 13.65 21.21
C PHE A 123 11.33 13.07 21.90
N HIS A 124 11.17 12.31 22.99
CA HIS A 124 12.28 11.75 23.76
C HIS A 124 12.57 10.29 23.47
N GLY A 125 11.59 9.55 22.96
CA GLY A 125 11.73 8.12 22.70
C GLY A 125 10.39 7.47 22.35
N TRP A 126 10.45 6.17 22.12
CA TRP A 126 9.30 5.32 21.80
C TRP A 126 9.10 4.24 22.83
N ARG A 127 7.89 3.73 22.90
CA ARG A 127 7.49 2.61 23.75
C ARG A 127 6.52 1.71 22.99
N ALA A 128 6.60 0.42 23.25
CA ALA A 128 5.63 -0.53 22.72
C ALA A 128 5.33 -1.65 23.71
N VAL A 129 4.14 -2.22 23.57
CA VAL A 129 3.62 -3.31 24.39
C VAL A 129 2.97 -4.34 23.49
N CYS A 130 3.32 -5.60 23.74
CA CYS A 130 2.67 -6.76 23.14
C CYS A 130 2.39 -7.75 24.25
N ASP A 131 1.12 -8.07 24.51
CA ASP A 131 0.66 -8.86 25.63
C ASP A 131 1.23 -8.34 26.99
N GLN A 132 2.05 -9.13 27.65
CA GLN A 132 2.70 -8.76 28.92
C GLN A 132 4.12 -8.23 28.73
N THR A 133 4.64 -8.21 27.52
CA THR A 133 6.00 -7.78 27.21
C THR A 133 6.01 -6.32 26.81
N GLN A 134 6.96 -5.56 27.36
CA GLN A 134 7.14 -4.13 27.05
C GLN A 134 8.55 -3.90 26.51
N THR A 135 8.66 -2.98 25.56
CA THR A 135 9.93 -2.49 25.03
C THR A 135 9.91 -0.98 24.91
N ARG A 136 11.07 -0.36 24.91
CA ARG A 136 11.23 1.09 24.74
C ARG A 136 12.64 1.41 24.29
N GLY A 137 12.80 2.57 23.67
CA GLY A 137 14.13 3.09 23.30
C GLY A 137 14.14 4.61 23.16
N PRO A 138 15.30 5.24 23.37
CA PRO A 138 15.49 6.66 23.06
C PRO A 138 15.59 6.83 21.54
N TRP A 139 15.32 8.04 21.07
CA TRP A 139 15.62 8.45 19.69
C TRP A 139 17.10 8.76 19.52
N THR A 140 17.63 8.52 18.33
CA THR A 140 18.92 9.09 17.93
C THR A 140 18.84 10.61 17.84
N ILE A 141 19.98 11.30 17.83
CA ILE A 141 20.02 12.77 17.67
C ILE A 141 19.37 13.18 16.35
N GLU A 142 19.54 12.38 15.30
CA GLU A 142 18.94 12.63 13.98
C GLU A 142 17.42 12.51 14.04
N ASP A 143 16.89 11.47 14.70
CA ASP A 143 15.46 11.24 14.80
C ASP A 143 14.73 12.31 15.63
N GLN A 144 15.38 12.89 16.66
CA GLN A 144 14.79 13.93 17.50
C GLN A 144 14.38 15.19 16.72
N SER A 145 14.93 15.41 15.52
CA SER A 145 14.57 16.52 14.65
C SER A 145 13.34 16.25 13.78
N ARG A 146 12.80 15.02 13.78
CA ARG A 146 11.68 14.62 12.95
C ARG A 146 10.34 15.11 13.50
N HIS A 147 9.36 15.23 12.61
CA HIS A 147 7.99 15.52 13.00
C HIS A 147 7.39 14.37 13.84
N ILE A 148 6.52 14.70 14.81
CA ILE A 148 5.94 13.69 15.71
C ILE A 148 5.26 12.53 14.95
N ASN A 149 4.57 12.79 13.86
CA ASN A 149 3.94 11.74 13.05
C ASN A 149 4.97 10.75 12.45
N GLU A 150 6.17 11.21 12.12
CA GLU A 150 7.27 10.34 11.67
C GLU A 150 7.79 9.49 12.83
N LEU A 151 7.92 10.09 14.00
CA LEU A 151 8.35 9.39 15.22
C LEU A 151 7.34 8.31 15.63
N GLU A 152 6.04 8.57 15.51
CA GLU A 152 4.98 7.58 15.76
C GLU A 152 5.09 6.39 14.81
N LEU A 153 5.33 6.64 13.51
CA LEU A 153 5.56 5.58 12.53
C LEU A 153 6.84 4.80 12.79
N LEU A 154 7.92 5.48 13.17
CA LEU A 154 9.18 4.84 13.56
C LEU A 154 9.03 3.99 14.82
N GLY A 155 8.29 4.48 15.81
CA GLY A 155 7.98 3.73 17.03
C GLY A 155 7.23 2.43 16.72
N ALA A 156 6.23 2.50 15.85
CA ALA A 156 5.50 1.32 15.36
C ALA A 156 6.42 0.36 14.59
N PHE A 157 7.29 0.89 13.74
CA PHE A 157 8.26 0.09 12.98
C PHE A 157 9.24 -0.65 13.88
N PHE A 158 9.83 0.02 14.87
CA PHE A 158 10.73 -0.62 15.84
C PHE A 158 10.01 -1.65 16.70
N ALA A 159 8.76 -1.38 17.09
CA ALA A 159 7.93 -2.33 17.80
C ALA A 159 7.71 -3.61 16.99
N LEU A 160 7.38 -3.49 15.70
CA LEU A 160 7.26 -4.62 14.79
C LEU A 160 8.57 -5.41 14.72
N GLN A 161 9.72 -4.75 14.54
CA GLN A 161 11.01 -5.44 14.49
C GLN A 161 11.30 -6.25 15.76
N VAL A 162 11.02 -5.67 16.94
CA VAL A 162 11.28 -6.36 18.21
C VAL A 162 10.36 -7.56 18.40
N PHE A 163 9.05 -7.40 18.18
CA PHE A 163 8.08 -8.44 18.50
C PHE A 163 7.94 -9.51 17.42
N THR A 164 8.26 -9.20 16.15
CA THR A 164 8.24 -10.20 15.08
C THR A 164 9.54 -10.99 14.98
N ALA A 165 10.71 -10.43 15.36
CA ALA A 165 11.95 -11.18 15.44
C ALA A 165 11.88 -12.29 16.49
N ALA A 166 11.22 -12.01 17.63
CA ALA A 166 11.04 -13.00 18.71
C ALA A 166 10.10 -14.16 18.34
N SER A 167 9.27 -14.03 17.28
CA SER A 167 8.36 -15.09 16.82
C SER A 167 9.00 -16.09 15.85
N HIS A 168 10.22 -15.84 15.37
CA HIS A 168 10.95 -16.74 14.47
C HIS A 168 11.90 -17.70 15.19
N ASP A 169 12.08 -17.54 16.51
CA ASP A 169 13.00 -18.36 17.34
C ASP A 169 12.27 -19.39 18.22
N ILE A 170 11.00 -19.77 17.87
CA ILE A 170 10.24 -20.83 18.56
C ILE A 170 10.02 -22.02 17.65
#